data_326c7536be70404273a5cdec91a2b7aa
#
_entry.id   326c7536be70404273a5cdec91a2b7aa
#
_cell.length_a   1.000
_cell.length_b   1.000
_cell.length_c   1.000
_cell.angle_alpha   90.00
_cell.angle_beta   90.00
_cell.angle_gamma   90.00
#
_symmetry.space_group_name_H-M   'P 1'
#
loop_
_entity.id
_entity.type
_entity.pdbx_description
1 polymer ?
#
loop_
_entity_poly.entity_id
_entity_poly.type
_entity_poly.pdbx_seq_one_letter_code
_entity_poly.pdbx_strand_id
1 'polypeptide(L)'
;MLFWDLKTGAPKKGVPYRAEAIGMLSEEAFRLSTSDAMGEYLAYFDEPDRSSSLDSIMKALVRECRKEYDKYKKIPEVKYKEYVILTSEAECVWEDAKKNNDFELFKPYLEKIVGYNLEFIELWGYKENKYDTLLDLYEPGMTVEKLDAIFSELRSRIVPLVAKVKESAYQPEDQFLKQYFDIGKQEEFGLYILGRMG
;
A
#
# COMPACT_ATOMS: atom_id res chain seq x y z
N MET A 1 13.20 10.54 3.89
CA MET A 1 14.21 10.08 4.87
C MET A 1 13.61 9.24 5.99
N LEU A 2 12.58 9.69 6.75
CA LEU A 2 12.00 8.93 7.88
C LEU A 2 11.48 7.54 7.48
N PHE A 3 10.78 7.41 6.34
CA PHE A 3 10.32 6.12 5.84
C PHE A 3 11.46 5.19 5.44
N TRP A 4 12.51 5.73 4.81
CA TRP A 4 13.72 4.96 4.51
C TRP A 4 14.39 4.44 5.78
N ASP A 5 14.58 5.32 6.76
CA ASP A 5 15.20 4.96 8.03
C ASP A 5 14.39 3.89 8.79
N LEU A 6 13.06 4.03 8.81
CA LEU A 6 12.15 3.04 9.41
C LEU A 6 12.30 1.65 8.77
N LYS A 7 12.50 1.60 7.45
CA LYS A 7 12.59 0.35 6.68
C LYS A 7 13.99 -0.28 6.70
N THR A 8 15.03 0.46 7.05
CA THR A 8 16.41 0.00 6.89
C THR A 8 17.23 -0.02 8.19
N GLY A 9 17.32 1.09 8.89
CA GLY A 9 18.28 1.26 9.98
C GLY A 9 17.69 1.68 11.32
N ALA A 10 16.35 1.81 11.44
CA ALA A 10 15.74 2.32 12.66
C ALA A 10 15.92 1.37 13.85
N PRO A 11 16.54 1.80 14.96
CA PRO A 11 16.60 1.00 16.17
C PRO A 11 15.18 0.75 16.71
N LYS A 12 14.89 -0.48 17.15
CA LYS A 12 13.56 -0.86 17.67
C LYS A 12 13.04 0.07 18.76
N LYS A 13 13.90 0.51 19.68
CA LYS A 13 13.54 1.47 20.73
C LYS A 13 13.17 2.86 20.23
N GLY A 14 13.58 3.22 19.00
CA GLY A 14 13.27 4.49 18.36
C GLY A 14 11.96 4.48 17.54
N VAL A 15 11.36 3.29 17.30
CA VAL A 15 10.17 3.14 16.46
C VAL A 15 8.98 3.99 16.92
N PRO A 16 8.60 4.05 18.22
CA PRO A 16 7.47 4.87 18.66
C PRO A 16 7.68 6.36 18.35
N TYR A 17 8.88 6.88 18.59
CA TYR A 17 9.21 8.29 18.30
C TYR A 17 9.19 8.59 16.80
N ARG A 18 9.63 7.65 15.98
CA ARG A 18 9.56 7.78 14.52
C ARG A 18 8.14 7.73 14.00
N ALA A 19 7.32 6.83 14.54
CA ALA A 19 5.90 6.75 14.19
C ALA A 19 5.18 8.06 14.50
N GLU A 20 5.45 8.67 15.64
CA GLU A 20 4.90 9.98 16.02
C GLU A 20 5.38 11.09 15.07
N ALA A 21 6.67 11.15 14.74
CA ALA A 21 7.21 12.10 13.78
C ALA A 21 6.62 11.95 12.38
N ILE A 22 6.44 10.70 11.91
CA ILE A 22 5.76 10.40 10.66
C ILE A 22 4.31 10.86 10.72
N GLY A 23 3.62 10.60 11.83
CA GLY A 23 2.26 11.05 12.07
C GLY A 23 2.11 12.57 11.96
N MET A 24 2.99 13.32 12.61
CA MET A 24 3.01 14.80 12.55
C MET A 24 3.24 15.33 11.13
N LEU A 25 4.21 14.79 10.42
CA LEU A 25 4.49 15.20 9.03
C LEU A 25 3.36 14.80 8.07
N SER A 26 2.76 13.64 8.28
CA SER A 26 1.61 13.19 7.50
C SER A 26 0.36 14.04 7.78
N GLU A 27 0.16 14.45 9.02
CA GLU A 27 -0.90 15.39 9.41
C GLU A 27 -0.74 16.74 8.69
N GLU A 28 0.48 17.30 8.67
CA GLU A 28 0.75 18.57 7.98
C GLU A 28 0.58 18.43 6.45
N ALA A 29 1.09 17.36 5.85
CA ALA A 29 0.89 17.06 4.43
C ALA A 29 -0.61 16.89 4.10
N PHE A 30 -1.34 16.18 4.95
CA PHE A 30 -2.79 16.00 4.83
C PHE A 30 -3.52 17.35 4.91
N ARG A 31 -3.19 18.19 5.89
CA ARG A 31 -3.78 19.53 6.06
C ARG A 31 -3.57 20.41 4.83
N LEU A 32 -2.38 20.38 4.25
CA LEU A 32 -2.08 21.14 3.04
C LEU A 32 -2.85 20.62 1.83
N SER A 33 -2.86 19.30 1.62
CA SER A 33 -3.52 18.67 0.47
C SER A 33 -5.05 18.72 0.53
N THR A 34 -5.63 18.87 1.74
CA THR A 34 -7.08 18.99 1.95
C THR A 34 -7.54 20.40 2.32
N SER A 35 -6.65 21.39 2.23
CA SER A 35 -6.95 22.78 2.56
C SER A 35 -7.99 23.40 1.63
N ASP A 36 -8.68 24.44 2.08
CA ASP A 36 -9.63 25.18 1.25
C ASP A 36 -8.91 25.84 0.07
N ALA A 37 -7.66 26.32 0.28
CA ALA A 37 -6.83 26.83 -0.81
C ALA A 37 -6.56 25.78 -1.91
N MET A 38 -6.30 24.52 -1.55
CA MET A 38 -6.17 23.45 -2.54
C MET A 38 -7.49 23.25 -3.31
N GLY A 39 -8.64 23.28 -2.61
CA GLY A 39 -9.96 23.24 -3.24
C GLY A 39 -10.18 24.38 -4.24
N GLU A 40 -9.78 25.61 -3.88
CA GLU A 40 -9.86 26.79 -4.75
C GLU A 40 -8.97 26.64 -6.00
N TYR A 41 -7.73 26.17 -5.85
CA TYR A 41 -6.85 25.90 -6.99
C TYR A 41 -7.43 24.83 -7.93
N LEU A 42 -7.97 23.75 -7.38
CA LEU A 42 -8.59 22.71 -8.18
C LEU A 42 -9.82 23.24 -8.91
N ALA A 43 -10.70 24.03 -8.24
CA ALA A 43 -11.85 24.66 -8.87
C ALA A 43 -11.44 25.62 -9.99
N TYR A 44 -10.34 26.36 -9.80
CA TYR A 44 -9.77 27.24 -10.82
C TYR A 44 -9.42 26.49 -12.11
N PHE A 45 -8.84 25.28 -12.01
CA PHE A 45 -8.45 24.48 -13.16
C PHE A 45 -9.58 23.63 -13.74
N ASP A 46 -10.71 23.48 -13.05
CA ASP A 46 -11.90 22.80 -13.57
C ASP A 46 -12.67 23.68 -14.59
N GLU A 47 -12.42 24.99 -14.61
CA GLU A 47 -13.04 25.87 -15.60
C GLU A 47 -12.63 25.49 -17.05
N PRO A 48 -13.58 25.32 -17.98
CA PRO A 48 -13.32 24.75 -19.31
C PRO A 48 -12.21 25.46 -20.09
N ASP A 49 -12.18 26.78 -20.02
CA ASP A 49 -11.19 27.61 -20.75
C ASP A 49 -9.78 27.38 -20.22
N ARG A 50 -9.64 27.22 -18.90
CA ARG A 50 -8.35 26.99 -18.24
C ARG A 50 -7.90 25.53 -18.39
N SER A 51 -8.81 24.62 -18.21
CA SER A 51 -8.55 23.20 -18.43
C SER A 51 -8.09 22.93 -19.87
N SER A 52 -8.71 23.57 -20.85
CA SER A 52 -8.36 23.39 -22.28
C SER A 52 -6.95 23.87 -22.61
N SER A 53 -6.45 24.91 -21.91
CA SER A 53 -5.12 25.49 -22.10
C SER A 53 -3.98 24.66 -21.51
N LEU A 54 -4.27 23.69 -20.63
CA LEU A 54 -3.28 22.83 -20.02
C LEU A 54 -2.78 21.76 -21.00
N ASP A 55 -1.50 21.43 -20.91
CA ASP A 55 -0.95 20.28 -21.60
C ASP A 55 -1.44 18.95 -20.99
N SER A 56 -1.09 17.83 -21.60
CA SER A 56 -1.54 16.51 -21.16
C SER A 56 -1.05 16.12 -19.77
N ILE A 57 0.17 16.54 -19.40
CA ILE A 57 0.77 16.25 -18.09
C ILE A 57 0.05 17.05 -17.01
N MET A 58 -0.16 18.33 -17.23
CA MET A 58 -0.87 19.19 -16.27
C MET A 58 -2.33 18.77 -16.09
N LYS A 59 -3.02 18.36 -17.17
CA LYS A 59 -4.36 17.77 -17.07
C LYS A 59 -4.39 16.51 -16.19
N ALA A 60 -3.42 15.64 -16.39
CA ALA A 60 -3.30 14.43 -15.57
C ALA A 60 -3.01 14.79 -14.11
N LEU A 61 -2.10 15.74 -13.84
CA LEU A 61 -1.78 16.19 -12.49
C LEU A 61 -3.02 16.76 -11.78
N VAL A 62 -3.75 17.67 -12.41
CA VAL A 62 -4.98 18.27 -11.83
C VAL A 62 -6.00 17.16 -11.52
N ARG A 63 -6.19 16.21 -12.44
CA ARG A 63 -7.10 15.09 -12.23
C ARG A 63 -6.70 14.23 -11.02
N GLU A 64 -5.42 13.86 -10.87
CA GLU A 64 -4.97 13.07 -9.74
C GLU A 64 -5.04 13.86 -8.44
N CYS A 65 -4.64 15.12 -8.42
CA CYS A 65 -4.81 15.99 -7.24
C CYS A 65 -6.28 16.14 -6.84
N ARG A 66 -7.21 16.27 -7.80
CA ARG A 66 -8.65 16.31 -7.53
C ARG A 66 -9.11 15.01 -6.88
N LYS A 67 -8.72 13.87 -7.46
CA LYS A 67 -9.08 12.55 -6.93
C LYS A 67 -8.60 12.37 -5.48
N GLU A 68 -7.37 12.77 -5.19
CA GLU A 68 -6.83 12.72 -3.83
C GLU A 68 -7.55 13.67 -2.88
N TYR A 69 -7.75 14.92 -3.31
CA TYR A 69 -8.47 15.93 -2.51
C TYR A 69 -9.87 15.45 -2.13
N ASP A 70 -10.69 15.03 -3.10
CA ASP A 70 -12.06 14.61 -2.88
C ASP A 70 -12.16 13.38 -1.96
N LYS A 71 -11.13 12.54 -1.97
CA LYS A 71 -11.03 11.37 -1.10
C LYS A 71 -10.63 11.76 0.32
N TYR A 72 -9.51 12.45 0.47
CA TYR A 72 -8.96 12.73 1.79
C TYR A 72 -9.73 13.83 2.54
N LYS A 73 -10.36 14.78 1.84
CA LYS A 73 -11.20 15.82 2.45
C LYS A 73 -12.35 15.25 3.29
N LYS A 74 -12.77 14.01 3.01
CA LYS A 74 -13.83 13.31 3.75
C LYS A 74 -13.35 12.71 5.08
N ILE A 75 -12.05 12.54 5.28
CA ILE A 75 -11.48 11.93 6.47
C ILE A 75 -11.16 13.01 7.50
N PRO A 76 -11.60 12.90 8.77
CA PRO A 76 -11.16 13.80 9.83
C PRO A 76 -9.63 13.73 10.03
N GLU A 77 -8.96 14.89 10.10
CA GLU A 77 -7.50 15.01 10.24
C GLU A 77 -6.92 14.17 11.38
N VAL A 78 -7.58 14.21 12.54
CA VAL A 78 -7.17 13.43 13.72
C VAL A 78 -7.17 11.94 13.43
N LYS A 79 -8.22 11.42 12.76
CA LYS A 79 -8.32 10.00 12.41
C LYS A 79 -7.26 9.58 11.39
N TYR A 80 -6.93 10.45 10.44
CA TYR A 80 -5.85 10.19 9.50
C TYR A 80 -4.51 10.06 10.21
N LYS A 81 -4.18 10.98 11.12
CA LYS A 81 -2.97 10.93 11.92
C LYS A 81 -2.88 9.65 12.76
N GLU A 82 -3.95 9.32 13.49
CA GLU A 82 -4.03 8.10 14.31
C GLU A 82 -3.81 6.83 13.47
N TYR A 83 -4.40 6.78 12.27
CA TYR A 83 -4.21 5.67 11.35
C TYR A 83 -2.76 5.54 10.87
N VAL A 84 -2.10 6.65 10.55
CA VAL A 84 -0.69 6.66 10.12
C VAL A 84 0.24 6.17 11.23
N ILE A 85 0.02 6.63 12.47
CA ILE A 85 0.78 6.17 13.63
C ILE A 85 0.56 4.67 13.84
N LEU A 86 -0.71 4.24 13.87
CA LEU A 86 -1.09 2.83 14.04
C LEU A 86 -0.44 1.92 12.99
N THR A 87 -0.48 2.30 11.71
CA THR A 87 0.11 1.47 10.64
C THR A 87 1.63 1.42 10.71
N SER A 88 2.29 2.51 11.12
CA SER A 88 3.74 2.56 11.31
C SER A 88 4.20 1.66 12.46
N GLU A 89 3.46 1.63 13.57
CA GLU A 89 3.74 0.74 14.70
C GLU A 89 3.43 -0.72 14.33
N ALA A 90 2.28 -0.95 13.69
CA ALA A 90 1.82 -2.28 13.29
C ALA A 90 2.82 -3.00 12.38
N GLU A 91 3.52 -2.27 11.51
CA GLU A 91 4.53 -2.84 10.63
C GLU A 91 5.69 -3.46 11.42
N CYS A 92 6.21 -2.73 12.41
CA CYS A 92 7.29 -3.25 13.26
C CYS A 92 6.85 -4.44 14.10
N VAL A 93 5.62 -4.39 14.64
CA VAL A 93 5.04 -5.51 15.39
C VAL A 93 4.82 -6.72 14.50
N TRP A 94 4.39 -6.51 13.25
CA TRP A 94 4.21 -7.58 12.27
C TRP A 94 5.53 -8.30 11.95
N GLU A 95 6.65 -7.58 11.81
CA GLU A 95 7.95 -8.19 11.57
C GLU A 95 8.35 -9.14 12.71
N ASP A 96 8.18 -8.70 13.96
CA ASP A 96 8.47 -9.51 15.13
C ASP A 96 7.51 -10.72 15.27
N ALA A 97 6.21 -10.48 15.06
CA ALA A 97 5.19 -11.52 15.08
C ALA A 97 5.45 -12.60 14.02
N LYS A 98 5.77 -12.19 12.79
CA LYS A 98 6.13 -13.10 11.70
C LYS A 98 7.38 -13.92 12.02
N LYS A 99 8.42 -13.27 12.54
CA LYS A 99 9.68 -13.95 12.91
C LYS A 99 9.48 -15.01 13.97
N ASN A 100 8.60 -14.74 14.94
CA ASN A 100 8.33 -15.63 16.08
C ASN A 100 7.14 -16.56 15.84
N ASN A 101 6.47 -16.47 14.66
CA ASN A 101 5.22 -17.17 14.36
C ASN A 101 4.13 -16.94 15.42
N ASP A 102 4.02 -15.67 15.89
CA ASP A 102 3.11 -15.22 16.94
C ASP A 102 2.06 -14.27 16.37
N PHE A 103 0.93 -14.83 15.90
CA PHE A 103 -0.17 -14.03 15.35
C PHE A 103 -0.89 -13.21 16.44
N GLU A 104 -0.96 -13.69 17.66
CA GLU A 104 -1.66 -13.00 18.75
C GLU A 104 -1.00 -11.66 19.10
N LEU A 105 0.30 -11.54 18.90
CA LEU A 105 1.02 -10.27 19.04
C LEU A 105 0.56 -9.21 18.02
N PHE A 106 0.30 -9.61 16.78
CA PHE A 106 -0.11 -8.70 15.70
C PHE A 106 -1.62 -8.45 15.63
N LYS A 107 -2.43 -9.41 16.04
CA LYS A 107 -3.89 -9.38 15.92
C LYS A 107 -4.55 -8.08 16.40
N PRO A 108 -4.21 -7.49 17.57
CA PRO A 108 -4.83 -6.25 18.03
C PRO A 108 -4.60 -5.05 17.10
N TYR A 109 -3.46 -5.02 16.42
CA TYR A 109 -3.15 -4.00 15.42
C TYR A 109 -3.97 -4.20 14.15
N LEU A 110 -4.05 -5.45 13.69
CA LEU A 110 -4.86 -5.81 12.52
C LEU A 110 -6.35 -5.46 12.72
N GLU A 111 -6.90 -5.78 13.89
CA GLU A 111 -8.30 -5.46 14.22
C GLU A 111 -8.56 -3.95 14.18
N LYS A 112 -7.64 -3.13 14.72
CA LYS A 112 -7.75 -1.67 14.67
C LYS A 112 -7.63 -1.15 13.22
N ILE A 113 -6.69 -1.67 12.43
CA ILE A 113 -6.51 -1.29 11.02
C ILE A 113 -7.77 -1.60 10.22
N VAL A 114 -8.36 -2.78 10.41
CA VAL A 114 -9.63 -3.15 9.78
C VAL A 114 -10.75 -2.20 10.21
N GLY A 115 -10.82 -1.84 11.50
CA GLY A 115 -11.78 -0.86 12.01
C GLY A 115 -11.68 0.50 11.31
N TYR A 116 -10.47 1.06 11.20
CA TYR A 116 -10.26 2.32 10.46
C TYR A 116 -10.63 2.21 8.99
N ASN A 117 -10.27 1.11 8.32
CA ASN A 117 -10.63 0.92 6.92
C ASN A 117 -12.15 0.86 6.72
N LEU A 118 -12.88 0.20 7.62
CA LEU A 118 -14.35 0.19 7.57
C LEU A 118 -14.93 1.59 7.77
N GLU A 119 -14.41 2.38 8.71
CA GLU A 119 -14.84 3.77 8.89
C GLU A 119 -14.54 4.62 7.65
N PHE A 120 -13.36 4.48 7.05
CA PHE A 120 -12.99 5.22 5.84
C PHE A 120 -13.88 4.86 4.65
N ILE A 121 -14.24 3.59 4.49
CA ILE A 121 -15.19 3.15 3.46
C ILE A 121 -16.53 3.88 3.62
N GLU A 122 -17.04 4.00 4.84
CA GLU A 122 -18.31 4.73 5.10
C GLU A 122 -18.17 6.23 4.75
N LEU A 123 -17.03 6.84 5.05
CA LEU A 123 -16.78 8.25 4.71
C LEU A 123 -16.62 8.47 3.21
N TRP A 124 -15.92 7.58 2.51
CA TRP A 124 -15.75 7.66 1.04
C TRP A 124 -17.03 7.35 0.30
N GLY A 125 -17.83 6.43 0.86
CA GLY A 125 -18.98 5.84 0.23
C GLY A 125 -18.63 4.60 -0.59
N TYR A 126 -19.60 3.76 -0.81
CA TYR A 126 -19.49 2.55 -1.65
C TYR A 126 -20.80 2.36 -2.43
N LYS A 127 -20.76 1.58 -3.50
CA LYS A 127 -21.95 1.24 -4.29
C LYS A 127 -22.56 -0.06 -3.78
N GLU A 128 -22.11 -1.18 -4.30
CA GLU A 128 -22.65 -2.50 -3.96
C GLU A 128 -21.79 -3.23 -2.93
N ASN A 129 -20.46 -3.23 -3.14
CA ASN A 129 -19.52 -3.93 -2.29
C ASN A 129 -18.56 -2.95 -1.62
N LYS A 130 -18.47 -3.00 -0.30
CA LYS A 130 -17.55 -2.17 0.50
C LYS A 130 -16.08 -2.38 0.08
N TYR A 131 -15.71 -3.60 -0.30
CA TYR A 131 -14.35 -3.92 -0.68
C TYR A 131 -13.92 -3.26 -2.01
N ASP A 132 -14.87 -2.93 -2.89
CA ASP A 132 -14.59 -2.20 -4.14
C ASP A 132 -13.93 -0.84 -3.87
N THR A 133 -14.32 -0.17 -2.78
CA THR A 133 -13.72 1.10 -2.37
C THR A 133 -12.24 0.95 -1.99
N LEU A 134 -11.86 -0.18 -1.39
CA LEU A 134 -10.45 -0.47 -1.09
C LEU A 134 -9.70 -0.91 -2.33
N LEU A 135 -10.31 -1.68 -3.22
CA LEU A 135 -9.71 -2.08 -4.49
C LEU A 135 -9.36 -0.86 -5.35
N ASP A 136 -10.24 0.14 -5.40
CA ASP A 136 -10.02 1.37 -6.17
C ASP A 136 -8.80 2.18 -5.71
N LEU A 137 -8.28 1.93 -4.50
CA LEU A 137 -7.05 2.56 -4.01
C LEU A 137 -5.79 2.07 -4.73
N TYR A 138 -5.81 0.82 -5.19
CA TYR A 138 -4.68 0.13 -5.79
C TYR A 138 -4.87 -0.07 -7.30
N GLU A 139 -6.10 -0.42 -7.70
CA GLU A 139 -6.47 -0.71 -9.09
C GLU A 139 -7.72 0.11 -9.46
N PRO A 140 -7.56 1.36 -9.88
CA PRO A 140 -8.68 2.27 -10.15
C PRO A 140 -9.70 1.67 -11.12
N GLY A 141 -10.97 1.63 -10.68
CA GLY A 141 -12.08 1.05 -11.43
C GLY A 141 -12.20 -0.47 -11.37
N MET A 142 -11.38 -1.15 -10.57
CA MET A 142 -11.52 -2.58 -10.29
C MET A 142 -12.65 -2.81 -9.28
N THR A 143 -13.41 -3.89 -9.48
CA THR A 143 -14.48 -4.32 -8.59
C THR A 143 -14.37 -5.79 -8.28
N VAL A 144 -14.97 -6.25 -7.18
CA VAL A 144 -15.06 -7.67 -6.81
C VAL A 144 -15.68 -8.48 -7.96
N GLU A 145 -16.75 -7.98 -8.59
CA GLU A 145 -17.39 -8.65 -9.72
C GLU A 145 -16.42 -8.91 -10.89
N LYS A 146 -15.61 -7.89 -11.27
CA LYS A 146 -14.60 -8.04 -12.32
C LYS A 146 -13.51 -9.03 -11.92
N LEU A 147 -13.05 -8.97 -10.66
CA LEU A 147 -12.04 -9.90 -10.16
C LEU A 147 -12.56 -11.33 -10.10
N ASP A 148 -13.79 -11.55 -9.69
CA ASP A 148 -14.39 -12.88 -9.63
C ASP A 148 -14.49 -13.49 -11.03
N ALA A 149 -14.85 -12.72 -12.05
CA ALA A 149 -14.86 -13.19 -13.44
C ALA A 149 -13.46 -13.59 -13.90
N ILE A 150 -12.44 -12.75 -13.68
CA ILE A 150 -11.05 -13.01 -14.06
C ILE A 150 -10.51 -14.22 -13.31
N PHE A 151 -10.69 -14.27 -11.99
CA PHE A 151 -10.14 -15.35 -11.17
C PHE A 151 -10.85 -16.69 -11.37
N SER A 152 -12.13 -16.69 -11.69
CA SER A 152 -12.86 -17.91 -12.04
C SER A 152 -12.29 -18.54 -13.32
N GLU A 153 -12.05 -17.73 -14.35
CA GLU A 153 -11.40 -18.21 -15.58
C GLU A 153 -9.97 -18.68 -15.31
N LEU A 154 -9.19 -17.87 -14.60
CA LEU A 154 -7.80 -18.20 -14.27
C LEU A 154 -7.71 -19.50 -13.48
N ARG A 155 -8.55 -19.68 -12.46
CA ARG A 155 -8.62 -20.89 -11.65
C ARG A 155 -8.95 -22.13 -12.47
N SER A 156 -9.91 -22.02 -13.38
CA SER A 156 -10.31 -23.13 -14.24
C SER A 156 -9.17 -23.66 -15.13
N ARG A 157 -8.21 -22.79 -15.46
CA ARG A 157 -7.02 -23.13 -16.26
C ARG A 157 -5.82 -23.56 -15.43
N ILE A 158 -5.56 -22.85 -14.30
CA ILE A 158 -4.37 -23.09 -13.49
C ILE A 158 -4.50 -24.38 -12.68
N VAL A 159 -5.66 -24.66 -12.08
CA VAL A 159 -5.83 -25.85 -11.22
C VAL A 159 -5.53 -27.15 -11.98
N PRO A 160 -6.07 -27.38 -13.20
CA PRO A 160 -5.70 -28.56 -13.99
C PRO A 160 -4.22 -28.57 -14.41
N LEU A 161 -3.63 -27.39 -14.68
CA LEU A 161 -2.21 -27.31 -15.04
C LEU A 161 -1.33 -27.72 -13.86
N VAL A 162 -1.62 -27.21 -12.66
CA VAL A 162 -0.89 -27.59 -11.44
C VAL A 162 -1.01 -29.07 -11.15
N ALA A 163 -2.21 -29.67 -11.35
CA ALA A 163 -2.40 -31.11 -11.20
C ALA A 163 -1.49 -31.89 -12.18
N LYS A 164 -1.47 -31.52 -13.47
CA LYS A 164 -0.60 -32.15 -14.47
C LYS A 164 0.89 -32.01 -14.13
N VAL A 165 1.32 -30.85 -13.62
CA VAL A 165 2.71 -30.65 -13.19
C VAL A 165 3.06 -31.56 -12.02
N LYS A 166 2.17 -31.70 -11.03
CA LYS A 166 2.37 -32.60 -9.88
C LYS A 166 2.44 -34.07 -10.28
N GLU A 167 1.65 -34.47 -11.26
CA GLU A 167 1.58 -35.84 -11.77
C GLU A 167 2.67 -36.16 -12.81
N SER A 168 3.44 -35.17 -13.24
CA SER A 168 4.51 -35.35 -14.20
C SER A 168 5.58 -36.31 -13.70
N ALA A 169 5.98 -37.25 -14.54
CA ALA A 169 7.10 -38.14 -14.26
C ALA A 169 8.45 -37.38 -14.16
N TYR A 170 8.54 -36.21 -14.76
CA TYR A 170 9.68 -35.32 -14.64
C TYR A 170 9.45 -34.35 -13.49
N GLN A 171 10.20 -34.52 -12.43
CA GLN A 171 10.28 -33.56 -11.32
C GLN A 171 11.67 -32.91 -11.36
N PRO A 172 11.75 -31.59 -11.54
CA PRO A 172 13.05 -30.91 -11.53
C PRO A 172 13.71 -31.07 -10.17
N GLU A 173 15.04 -31.25 -10.18
CA GLU A 173 15.81 -31.28 -8.95
C GLU A 173 15.80 -29.89 -8.31
N ASP A 174 15.34 -29.81 -7.06
CA ASP A 174 15.18 -28.54 -6.33
C ASP A 174 16.03 -28.48 -5.04
N GLN A 175 16.88 -29.48 -4.81
CA GLN A 175 17.70 -29.56 -3.60
C GLN A 175 18.62 -28.36 -3.43
N PHE A 176 19.12 -27.81 -4.53
CA PHE A 176 19.95 -26.62 -4.50
C PHE A 176 19.23 -25.37 -3.95
N LEU A 177 17.88 -25.30 -4.07
CA LEU A 177 17.07 -24.20 -3.53
C LEU A 177 16.87 -24.33 -2.00
N LYS A 178 17.08 -25.53 -1.44
CA LYS A 178 16.86 -25.84 -0.02
C LYS A 178 18.15 -25.80 0.80
N GLN A 179 19.28 -25.57 0.15
CA GLN A 179 20.56 -25.46 0.83
C GLN A 179 20.65 -24.14 1.61
N TYR A 180 21.41 -24.18 2.70
CA TYR A 180 21.77 -22.97 3.42
C TYR A 180 22.73 -22.13 2.58
N PHE A 181 22.38 -20.89 2.38
CA PHE A 181 23.27 -19.88 1.79
C PHE A 181 23.60 -18.84 2.86
N ASP A 182 24.90 -18.64 3.07
CA ASP A 182 25.40 -17.66 4.03
C ASP A 182 24.94 -16.25 3.67
N ILE A 183 24.41 -15.52 4.66
CA ILE A 183 23.83 -14.17 4.44
C ILE A 183 24.92 -13.19 3.98
N GLY A 184 26.14 -13.27 4.55
CA GLY A 184 27.27 -12.40 4.15
C GLY A 184 27.64 -12.61 2.68
N LYS A 185 27.66 -13.88 2.21
CA LYS A 185 27.91 -14.17 0.78
C LYS A 185 26.80 -13.69 -0.13
N GLN A 186 25.54 -13.70 0.33
CA GLN A 186 24.44 -13.12 -0.42
C GLN A 186 24.59 -11.60 -0.55
N GLU A 187 25.00 -10.93 0.53
CA GLU A 187 25.29 -9.49 0.53
C GLU A 187 26.45 -9.15 -0.42
N GLU A 188 27.58 -9.87 -0.33
CA GLU A 188 28.72 -9.70 -1.23
C GLU A 188 28.32 -9.88 -2.70
N PHE A 189 27.51 -10.90 -3.00
CA PHE A 189 27.00 -11.12 -4.34
C PHE A 189 26.06 -10.00 -4.78
N GLY A 190 25.16 -9.52 -3.90
CA GLY A 190 24.30 -8.37 -4.17
C GLY A 190 25.11 -7.11 -4.52
N LEU A 191 26.13 -6.79 -3.71
CA LEU A 191 27.03 -5.65 -3.96
C LEU A 191 27.82 -5.81 -5.27
N TYR A 192 28.28 -7.03 -5.58
CA TYR A 192 28.93 -7.33 -6.86
C TYR A 192 28.01 -7.04 -8.05
N ILE A 193 26.76 -7.51 -8.00
CA ILE A 193 25.78 -7.26 -9.06
C ILE A 193 25.49 -5.76 -9.21
N LEU A 194 25.26 -5.05 -8.10
CA LEU A 194 25.03 -3.59 -8.12
C LEU A 194 26.21 -2.85 -8.75
N GLY A 195 27.45 -3.21 -8.39
CA GLY A 195 28.64 -2.63 -9.01
C GLY A 195 28.80 -2.93 -10.51
N ARG A 196 28.19 -4.02 -11.01
CA ARG A 196 28.17 -4.34 -12.46
C ARG A 196 27.07 -3.62 -13.24
N MET A 197 26.04 -3.17 -12.52
CA MET A 197 24.92 -2.41 -13.12
C MET A 197 25.21 -0.91 -13.23
N GLY A 198 26.16 -0.38 -12.46
CA GLY A 198 26.59 1.03 -12.46
C GLY A 198 26.02 1.84 -11.31
#